data_3ea8e6b2b97d823b2fcc47d43e31febe
#
_entry.id   3ea8e6b2b97d823b2fcc47d43e31febe
#
_cell.length_a   1.000
_cell.length_b   1.000
_cell.length_c   1.000
_cell.angle_alpha   90.00
_cell.angle_beta   90.00
_cell.angle_gamma   90.00
#
_symmetry.space_group_name_H-M   'P 1'
#
loop_
_entity.id
_entity.type
_entity.pdbx_description
1 polymer ?
#
loop_
_entity_poly.entity_id
_entity_poly.type
_entity_poly.pdbx_seq_one_letter_code
_entity_poly.pdbx_strand_id
1 'polypeptide(L)'
;MCGRCCRDLRVPLGLSEALDWLRDGGEVQLLCEAIPWLVEPAADDLAAAYKFRRSFAALSGTLPLRVVVTVVAAFEGPCPHLQPDLACGIYERRPRVCRIYPAEINPFIELRPAGKACPPDAWSDRHPVLEASNRYMEPSLVAGIDAFRDADVGDVGAKLVLCAVLGVSSTALANEGFVAVLVEREAMMRAIGTAIDRAEAIEGNACAESWTVVSNRRRSREALASVDARAVAPEALPAQQKYLGFHASSDD
;
A
#
# COMPACT_ATOMS: atom_id res chain seq x y z
N MET A 1 -3.09 13.50 23.35
CA MET A 1 -2.46 12.69 22.27
C MET A 1 -1.17 12.08 22.80
N CYS A 2 -0.73 10.91 22.32
CA CYS A 2 0.46 10.24 22.88
C CYS A 2 1.63 10.13 21.87
N GLY A 3 1.42 10.48 20.60
CA GLY A 3 2.43 10.45 19.54
C GLY A 3 3.05 9.09 19.20
N ARG A 4 2.59 7.99 19.84
CA ARG A 4 3.19 6.65 19.65
C ARG A 4 2.99 6.09 18.24
N CYS A 5 1.80 6.33 17.66
CA CYS A 5 1.51 5.93 16.28
C CYS A 5 2.06 6.92 15.24
N CYS A 6 2.91 7.87 15.63
CA CYS A 6 3.50 8.88 14.73
C CYS A 6 5.02 8.71 14.64
N ARG A 7 5.51 7.47 14.61
CA ARG A 7 6.95 7.17 14.53
C ARG A 7 7.20 5.95 13.67
N ASP A 8 8.26 6.01 12.87
CA ASP A 8 8.80 4.87 12.10
C ASP A 8 7.74 4.18 11.23
N LEU A 9 6.94 4.96 10.50
CA LEU A 9 5.79 4.45 9.78
C LEU A 9 5.92 4.54 8.26
N ARG A 10 5.18 3.65 7.62
CA ARG A 10 4.68 3.79 6.24
C ARG A 10 3.17 3.97 6.31
N VAL A 11 2.73 5.20 6.05
CA VAL A 11 1.32 5.61 6.18
C VAL A 11 0.66 5.56 4.79
N PRO A 12 -0.28 4.65 4.52
CA PRO A 12 -0.98 4.60 3.25
C PRO A 12 -1.73 5.91 2.95
N LEU A 13 -1.60 6.38 1.71
CA LEU A 13 -2.18 7.61 1.22
C LEU A 13 -2.95 7.37 -0.09
N GLY A 14 -4.04 8.11 -0.30
CA GLY A 14 -4.56 8.32 -1.64
C GLY A 14 -3.64 9.25 -2.44
N LEU A 15 -3.74 9.26 -3.77
CA LEU A 15 -2.83 10.06 -4.62
C LEU A 15 -2.91 11.56 -4.31
N SER A 16 -4.11 12.09 -4.06
CA SER A 16 -4.28 13.50 -3.66
C SER A 16 -3.61 13.80 -2.30
N GLU A 17 -3.74 12.90 -1.34
CA GLU A 17 -3.08 13.04 -0.03
C GLU A 17 -1.56 12.94 -0.14
N ALA A 18 -1.05 12.13 -1.07
CA ALA A 18 0.37 12.02 -1.36
C ALA A 18 0.95 13.32 -1.93
N LEU A 19 0.20 14.00 -2.82
CA LEU A 19 0.59 15.33 -3.31
C LEU A 19 0.68 16.36 -2.17
N ASP A 20 -0.30 16.39 -1.28
CA ASP A 20 -0.29 17.32 -0.15
C ASP A 20 0.85 17.01 0.82
N TRP A 21 1.11 15.73 1.07
CA TRP A 21 2.23 15.29 1.89
C TRP A 21 3.60 15.71 1.31
N LEU A 22 3.78 15.56 0.00
CA LEU A 22 4.99 15.98 -0.70
C LEU A 22 5.16 17.51 -0.70
N ARG A 23 4.07 18.28 -0.88
CA ARG A 23 4.07 19.76 -0.79
C ARG A 23 4.47 20.25 0.61
N ASP A 24 4.08 19.52 1.65
CA ASP A 24 4.48 19.79 3.03
C ASP A 24 5.94 19.37 3.34
N GLY A 25 6.69 18.88 2.34
CA GLY A 25 8.10 18.51 2.47
C GLY A 25 8.36 17.07 2.89
N GLY A 26 7.32 16.25 3.00
CA GLY A 26 7.44 14.84 3.33
C GLY A 26 7.93 13.98 2.15
N GLU A 27 8.22 12.71 2.42
CA GLU A 27 8.63 11.71 1.44
C GLU A 27 7.51 10.70 1.17
N VAL A 28 7.43 10.25 -0.09
CA VAL A 28 6.47 9.25 -0.53
C VAL A 28 7.19 8.12 -1.24
N GLN A 29 6.78 6.89 -0.95
CA GLN A 29 7.26 5.68 -1.61
C GLN A 29 6.08 4.94 -2.25
N LEU A 30 6.34 4.15 -3.30
CA LEU A 30 5.41 3.16 -3.80
C LEU A 30 5.79 1.79 -3.24
N LEU A 31 4.82 1.05 -2.76
CA LEU A 31 4.97 -0.37 -2.39
C LEU A 31 4.22 -1.20 -3.42
N CYS A 32 4.95 -2.03 -4.17
CA CYS A 32 4.40 -2.86 -5.23
C CYS A 32 4.39 -4.33 -4.79
N GLU A 33 3.21 -4.95 -4.82
CA GLU A 33 3.02 -6.37 -4.61
C GLU A 33 2.17 -6.96 -5.74
N ALA A 34 2.33 -8.24 -6.04
CA ALA A 34 1.57 -8.92 -7.08
C ALA A 34 1.02 -10.26 -6.61
N ILE A 35 -0.11 -10.61 -7.17
CA ILE A 35 -0.81 -11.87 -6.94
C ILE A 35 -0.92 -12.57 -8.29
N PRO A 36 -0.39 -13.80 -8.44
CA PRO A 36 -0.68 -14.64 -9.60
C PRO A 36 -2.20 -14.84 -9.75
N TRP A 37 -2.73 -14.60 -10.95
CA TRP A 37 -4.17 -14.60 -11.21
C TRP A 37 -4.52 -15.54 -12.36
N LEU A 38 -4.30 -16.85 -12.11
CA LEU A 38 -4.46 -17.92 -13.12
C LEU A 38 -5.91 -18.31 -13.35
N VAL A 39 -6.75 -18.15 -12.32
CA VAL A 39 -8.14 -18.57 -12.32
C VAL A 39 -8.97 -17.46 -11.72
N GLU A 40 -10.11 -17.15 -12.33
CA GLU A 40 -11.08 -16.24 -11.70
C GLU A 40 -11.57 -16.85 -10.39
N PRO A 41 -11.50 -16.10 -9.28
CA PRO A 41 -11.95 -16.59 -7.99
C PRO A 41 -13.47 -16.84 -8.00
N ALA A 42 -13.94 -17.68 -7.08
CA ALA A 42 -15.35 -17.89 -6.88
C ALA A 42 -16.07 -16.58 -6.54
N ALA A 43 -17.32 -16.43 -6.96
CA ALA A 43 -18.08 -15.19 -6.79
C ALA A 43 -18.30 -14.79 -5.32
N ASP A 44 -18.22 -15.75 -4.41
CA ASP A 44 -18.34 -15.58 -2.96
C ASP A 44 -16.98 -15.36 -2.25
N ASP A 45 -15.85 -15.42 -2.99
CA ASP A 45 -14.53 -15.07 -2.44
C ASP A 45 -14.38 -13.55 -2.31
N LEU A 46 -14.88 -13.02 -1.18
CA LEU A 46 -14.86 -11.60 -0.88
C LEU A 46 -13.42 -11.06 -0.72
N ALA A 47 -12.47 -11.91 -0.29
CA ALA A 47 -11.08 -11.50 -0.12
C ALA A 47 -10.40 -11.31 -1.48
N ALA A 48 -10.62 -12.23 -2.42
CA ALA A 48 -10.14 -12.07 -3.78
C ALA A 48 -10.81 -10.88 -4.49
N ALA A 49 -12.13 -10.70 -4.33
CA ALA A 49 -12.84 -9.54 -4.87
C ALA A 49 -12.31 -8.20 -4.34
N TYR A 50 -11.96 -8.15 -3.05
CA TYR A 50 -11.33 -6.97 -2.45
C TYR A 50 -9.96 -6.67 -3.07
N LYS A 51 -9.11 -7.69 -3.25
CA LYS A 51 -7.80 -7.56 -3.90
C LYS A 51 -7.94 -7.16 -5.36
N PHE A 52 -8.87 -7.76 -6.09
CA PHE A 52 -9.14 -7.48 -7.50
C PHE A 52 -9.44 -5.99 -7.72
N ARG A 53 -10.36 -5.42 -6.94
CA ARG A 53 -10.78 -4.02 -7.08
C ARG A 53 -9.65 -3.01 -6.84
N ARG A 54 -8.65 -3.36 -6.03
CA ARG A 54 -7.50 -2.51 -5.65
C ARG A 54 -6.27 -2.72 -6.53
N SER A 55 -6.37 -3.50 -7.59
CA SER A 55 -5.25 -3.92 -8.42
C SER A 55 -5.54 -3.74 -9.88
N PHE A 56 -4.51 -3.62 -10.68
CA PHE A 56 -4.61 -3.65 -12.15
C PHE A 56 -4.01 -4.96 -12.71
N ALA A 57 -4.46 -5.33 -13.92
CA ALA A 57 -3.93 -6.50 -14.63
C ALA A 57 -2.53 -6.23 -15.16
N ALA A 58 -1.67 -7.24 -15.10
CA ALA A 58 -0.31 -7.22 -15.65
C ALA A 58 0.11 -8.62 -16.09
N LEU A 59 1.25 -8.74 -16.75
CA LEU A 59 1.86 -10.01 -17.12
C LEU A 59 3.30 -10.07 -16.61
N SER A 60 3.75 -11.27 -16.21
CA SER A 60 5.15 -11.58 -16.02
C SER A 60 5.51 -12.76 -16.94
N GLY A 61 6.17 -12.48 -18.06
CA GLY A 61 6.21 -13.48 -19.14
C GLY A 61 4.80 -13.83 -19.60
N THR A 62 4.40 -15.10 -19.46
CA THR A 62 3.04 -15.59 -19.76
C THR A 62 2.13 -15.65 -18.53
N LEU A 63 2.68 -15.45 -17.33
CA LEU A 63 1.92 -15.52 -16.08
C LEU A 63 1.05 -14.27 -15.88
N PRO A 64 -0.29 -14.38 -15.83
CA PRO A 64 -1.16 -13.26 -15.47
C PRO A 64 -1.01 -12.91 -14.00
N LEU A 65 -0.94 -11.60 -13.74
CA LEU A 65 -0.80 -11.01 -12.41
C LEU A 65 -1.90 -9.97 -12.15
N ARG A 66 -2.20 -9.79 -10.89
CA ARG A 66 -2.86 -8.59 -10.35
C ARG A 66 -1.85 -7.81 -9.51
N VAL A 67 -1.52 -6.61 -9.94
CA VAL A 67 -0.54 -5.74 -9.24
C VAL A 67 -1.27 -4.75 -8.37
N VAL A 68 -0.94 -4.74 -7.07
CA VAL A 68 -1.39 -3.75 -6.10
C VAL A 68 -0.26 -2.77 -5.86
N VAL A 69 -0.55 -1.49 -6.01
CA VAL A 69 0.36 -0.39 -5.68
C VAL A 69 -0.21 0.38 -4.50
N THR A 70 0.53 0.40 -3.40
CA THR A 70 0.20 1.22 -2.23
C THR A 70 1.14 2.40 -2.18
N VAL A 71 0.58 3.61 -2.26
CA VAL A 71 1.33 4.86 -2.06
C VAL A 71 1.42 5.13 -0.57
N VAL A 72 2.61 5.37 -0.05
CA VAL A 72 2.82 5.56 1.39
C VAL A 72 3.68 6.80 1.68
N ALA A 73 3.28 7.58 2.69
CA ALA A 73 4.22 8.45 3.36
C ALA A 73 5.22 7.59 4.13
N ALA A 74 6.51 7.83 3.96
CA ALA A 74 7.57 7.06 4.62
C ALA A 74 8.46 8.00 5.43
N PHE A 75 8.72 7.66 6.68
CA PHE A 75 9.63 8.40 7.54
C PHE A 75 10.21 7.47 8.62
N GLU A 76 11.48 7.73 8.95
CA GLU A 76 12.18 7.15 10.09
C GLU A 76 12.16 8.15 11.23
N GLY A 77 11.99 7.67 12.47
CA GLY A 77 11.80 8.52 13.63
C GLY A 77 10.41 9.16 13.70
N PRO A 78 10.27 10.37 14.25
CA PRO A 78 8.99 11.03 14.40
C PRO A 78 8.42 11.50 13.06
N CYS A 79 7.08 11.42 12.94
CA CYS A 79 6.35 12.03 11.83
C CYS A 79 6.74 13.51 11.67
N PRO A 80 6.96 14.01 10.44
CA PRO A 80 7.32 15.42 10.21
C PRO A 80 6.34 16.44 10.80
N HIS A 81 5.09 16.02 11.00
CA HIS A 81 4.02 16.85 11.57
C HIS A 81 3.80 16.64 13.08
N LEU A 82 4.62 15.82 13.74
CA LEU A 82 4.53 15.61 15.17
C LEU A 82 5.18 16.80 15.90
N GLN A 83 4.40 17.52 16.71
CA GLN A 83 4.87 18.65 17.49
C GLN A 83 5.55 18.21 18.79
N PRO A 84 6.35 19.09 19.45
CA PRO A 84 7.02 18.75 20.71
C PRO A 84 6.09 18.35 21.85
N ASP A 85 4.85 18.85 21.86
CA ASP A 85 3.79 18.51 22.81
C ASP A 85 3.04 17.21 22.45
N LEU A 86 3.53 16.47 21.45
CA LEU A 86 2.94 15.24 20.89
C LEU A 86 1.60 15.49 20.17
N ALA A 87 1.24 16.71 19.86
CA ALA A 87 0.11 17.03 19.01
C ALA A 87 0.47 16.85 17.52
N CYS A 88 -0.55 16.65 16.68
CA CYS A 88 -0.39 16.63 15.23
C CYS A 88 -0.52 18.04 14.68
N GLY A 89 0.51 18.59 14.05
CA GLY A 89 0.51 19.94 13.46
C GLY A 89 -0.46 20.12 12.29
N ILE A 90 -0.92 19.01 11.70
CA ILE A 90 -1.91 19.00 10.60
C ILE A 90 -3.20 18.30 11.01
N TYR A 91 -3.62 18.42 12.26
CA TYR A 91 -4.73 17.62 12.82
C TYR A 91 -5.99 17.62 11.95
N GLU A 92 -6.42 18.77 11.47
CA GLU A 92 -7.66 18.91 10.68
C GLU A 92 -7.52 18.35 9.25
N ARG A 93 -6.30 18.31 8.71
CA ARG A 93 -6.00 17.80 7.37
C ARG A 93 -5.14 16.54 7.39
N ARG A 94 -5.19 15.78 8.49
CA ARG A 94 -4.52 14.47 8.60
C ARG A 94 -4.95 13.54 7.44
N PRO A 95 -4.03 12.70 6.94
CA PRO A 95 -4.39 11.61 6.06
C PRO A 95 -5.56 10.78 6.61
N ARG A 96 -6.41 10.25 5.74
CA ARG A 96 -7.59 9.44 6.13
C ARG A 96 -7.19 8.30 7.08
N VAL A 97 -6.10 7.60 6.79
CA VAL A 97 -5.62 6.50 7.63
C VAL A 97 -5.26 6.96 9.05
N CYS A 98 -4.71 8.17 9.22
CA CYS A 98 -4.43 8.73 10.54
C CYS A 98 -5.70 9.09 11.34
N ARG A 99 -6.84 9.32 10.64
CA ARG A 99 -8.15 9.54 11.26
C ARG A 99 -8.85 8.24 11.64
N ILE A 100 -8.55 7.17 10.90
CA ILE A 100 -9.12 5.83 11.08
C ILE A 100 -8.39 5.08 12.21
N TYR A 101 -7.08 5.28 12.38
CA TYR A 101 -6.29 4.58 13.39
C TYR A 101 -6.91 4.71 14.81
N PRO A 102 -7.04 3.62 15.57
CA PRO A 102 -6.39 2.31 15.42
C PRO A 102 -7.19 1.24 14.67
N ALA A 103 -8.31 1.58 14.05
CA ALA A 103 -9.11 0.65 13.29
C ALA A 103 -8.35 0.06 12.07
N GLU A 104 -8.83 -1.09 11.58
CA GLU A 104 -8.30 -1.75 10.40
C GLU A 104 -9.03 -1.30 9.12
N ILE A 105 -8.25 -0.97 8.09
CA ILE A 105 -8.80 -0.63 6.78
C ILE A 105 -9.16 -1.91 6.02
N ASN A 106 -8.31 -2.94 6.10
CA ASN A 106 -8.55 -4.22 5.47
C ASN A 106 -9.65 -4.98 6.21
N PRO A 107 -10.81 -5.29 5.58
CA PRO A 107 -11.95 -5.92 6.25
C PRO A 107 -11.68 -7.38 6.68
N PHE A 108 -10.56 -7.97 6.23
CA PHE A 108 -10.16 -9.35 6.55
C PHE A 108 -9.07 -9.42 7.62
N ILE A 109 -8.71 -8.28 8.21
CA ILE A 109 -7.78 -8.22 9.33
C ILE A 109 -8.58 -7.86 10.60
N GLU A 110 -8.47 -8.74 11.59
CA GLU A 110 -9.05 -8.52 12.92
C GLU A 110 -8.29 -7.44 13.69
N LEU A 111 -9.02 -6.53 14.31
CA LEU A 111 -8.43 -5.54 15.20
C LEU A 111 -7.86 -6.22 16.45
N ARG A 112 -6.56 -6.16 16.62
CA ARG A 112 -5.86 -6.69 17.79
C ARG A 112 -5.15 -5.58 18.54
N PRO A 113 -5.61 -5.21 19.75
CA PRO A 113 -4.99 -4.16 20.57
C PRO A 113 -3.48 -4.33 20.76
N ALA A 114 -3.02 -5.57 20.97
CA ALA A 114 -1.61 -5.89 21.14
C ALA A 114 -0.73 -5.59 19.91
N GLY A 115 -1.33 -5.52 18.71
CA GLY A 115 -0.66 -5.16 17.45
C GLY A 115 -0.66 -3.65 17.17
N LYS A 116 -1.23 -2.83 18.05
CA LYS A 116 -1.33 -1.37 17.88
C LYS A 116 -0.33 -0.62 18.75
N ALA A 117 0.11 0.53 18.26
CA ALA A 117 1.02 1.40 19.01
C ALA A 117 0.34 2.15 20.17
N CYS A 118 -0.99 2.02 20.32
CA CYS A 118 -1.73 2.62 21.43
C CYS A 118 -1.27 2.06 22.78
N PRO A 119 -1.15 2.90 23.82
CA PRO A 119 -0.80 2.42 25.16
C PRO A 119 -1.93 1.55 25.74
N PRO A 120 -1.65 0.60 26.67
CA PRO A 120 -2.64 -0.32 27.21
C PRO A 120 -3.87 0.37 27.81
N ASP A 121 -3.71 1.51 28.47
CA ASP A 121 -4.79 2.27 29.07
C ASP A 121 -5.76 2.89 28.04
N ALA A 122 -5.34 3.04 26.77
CA ALA A 122 -6.26 3.44 25.70
C ALA A 122 -7.34 2.38 25.39
N TRP A 123 -7.15 1.15 25.84
CA TRP A 123 -8.06 0.02 25.65
C TRP A 123 -8.88 -0.33 26.89
N SER A 124 -8.84 0.53 27.91
CA SER A 124 -9.59 0.31 29.16
C SER A 124 -11.08 0.62 28.99
N ASP A 125 -11.91 0.02 29.85
CA ASP A 125 -13.37 0.20 29.87
C ASP A 125 -13.83 1.65 30.12
N ARG A 126 -12.90 2.55 30.44
CA ARG A 126 -13.16 3.98 30.58
C ARG A 126 -13.31 4.73 29.26
N HIS A 127 -12.95 4.08 28.15
CA HIS A 127 -13.07 4.65 26.82
C HIS A 127 -14.26 4.03 26.06
N PRO A 128 -14.84 4.75 25.09
CA PRO A 128 -15.90 4.20 24.24
C PRO A 128 -15.44 2.93 23.55
N VAL A 129 -16.34 1.97 23.42
CA VAL A 129 -16.09 0.72 22.68
C VAL A 129 -15.86 1.05 21.21
N LEU A 130 -14.68 0.72 20.70
CA LEU A 130 -14.32 0.97 19.32
C LEU A 130 -14.99 -0.04 18.37
N GLU A 131 -14.98 -1.33 18.75
CA GLU A 131 -15.51 -2.44 17.95
C GLU A 131 -16.30 -3.40 18.83
N ALA A 132 -17.48 -3.82 18.36
CA ALA A 132 -18.28 -4.87 18.98
C ALA A 132 -18.84 -5.78 17.90
N SER A 133 -18.76 -7.12 18.10
CA SER A 133 -19.24 -8.11 17.15
C SER A 133 -18.72 -7.90 15.72
N ASN A 134 -17.42 -7.62 15.58
CA ASN A 134 -16.72 -7.33 14.33
C ASN A 134 -17.28 -6.11 13.56
N ARG A 135 -17.85 -5.13 14.28
CA ARG A 135 -18.34 -3.89 13.68
C ARG A 135 -17.82 -2.69 14.47
N TYR A 136 -17.28 -1.71 13.77
CA TYR A 136 -16.92 -0.44 14.37
C TYR A 136 -18.18 0.33 14.79
N MET A 137 -18.16 0.89 16.02
CA MET A 137 -19.33 1.50 16.64
C MET A 137 -19.52 2.97 16.26
N GLU A 138 -18.44 3.65 15.89
CA GLU A 138 -18.46 5.07 15.56
C GLU A 138 -18.79 5.29 14.08
N PRO A 139 -19.95 5.91 13.72
CA PRO A 139 -20.34 6.10 12.32
C PRO A 139 -19.35 6.91 11.49
N SER A 140 -18.71 7.91 12.07
CA SER A 140 -17.70 8.73 11.39
C SER A 140 -16.44 7.92 11.06
N LEU A 141 -16.08 6.98 11.90
CA LEU A 141 -14.99 6.04 11.67
C LEU A 141 -15.31 5.09 10.49
N VAL A 142 -16.52 4.53 10.47
CA VAL A 142 -16.99 3.67 9.37
C VAL A 142 -16.97 4.44 8.05
N ALA A 143 -17.55 5.64 8.03
CA ALA A 143 -17.53 6.49 6.84
C ALA A 143 -16.09 6.83 6.39
N GLY A 144 -15.16 7.04 7.32
CA GLY A 144 -13.75 7.28 7.03
C GLY A 144 -13.06 6.07 6.39
N ILE A 145 -13.35 4.85 6.89
CA ILE A 145 -12.85 3.59 6.33
C ILE A 145 -13.36 3.39 4.90
N ASP A 146 -14.66 3.59 4.69
CA ASP A 146 -15.26 3.42 3.36
C ASP A 146 -14.72 4.46 2.38
N ALA A 147 -14.61 5.73 2.78
CA ALA A 147 -13.99 6.77 1.95
C ALA A 147 -12.52 6.48 1.59
N PHE A 148 -11.76 5.84 2.50
CA PHE A 148 -10.41 5.40 2.18
C PHE A 148 -10.41 4.28 1.14
N ARG A 149 -11.27 3.27 1.31
CA ARG A 149 -11.38 2.12 0.39
C ARG A 149 -11.83 2.56 -1.00
N ASP A 150 -12.80 3.46 -1.08
CA ASP A 150 -13.31 4.00 -2.34
C ASP A 150 -12.23 4.80 -3.07
N ALA A 151 -11.47 5.63 -2.36
CA ALA A 151 -10.35 6.36 -2.94
C ALA A 151 -9.24 5.41 -3.44
N ASP A 152 -8.91 4.36 -2.68
CA ASP A 152 -7.88 3.38 -3.06
C ASP A 152 -8.27 2.62 -4.34
N VAL A 153 -9.55 2.28 -4.49
CA VAL A 153 -10.12 1.68 -5.71
C VAL A 153 -10.14 2.69 -6.85
N GLY A 154 -10.58 3.92 -6.59
CA GLY A 154 -10.62 4.99 -7.59
C GLY A 154 -9.25 5.36 -8.16
N ASP A 155 -8.21 5.24 -7.34
CA ASP A 155 -6.83 5.55 -7.72
C ASP A 155 -6.15 4.46 -8.59
N VAL A 156 -6.75 3.28 -8.82
CA VAL A 156 -6.09 2.15 -9.49
C VAL A 156 -5.58 2.51 -10.89
N GLY A 157 -6.41 3.17 -11.70
CA GLY A 157 -6.02 3.61 -13.05
C GLY A 157 -4.84 4.59 -13.00
N ALA A 158 -4.89 5.57 -12.10
CA ALA A 158 -3.81 6.53 -11.92
C ALA A 158 -2.53 5.87 -11.39
N LYS A 159 -2.61 4.86 -10.53
CA LYS A 159 -1.45 4.09 -10.04
C LYS A 159 -0.77 3.30 -11.17
N LEU A 160 -1.53 2.77 -12.11
CA LEU A 160 -0.97 2.15 -13.33
C LEU A 160 -0.18 3.16 -14.14
N VAL A 161 -0.75 4.35 -14.40
CA VAL A 161 -0.05 5.44 -15.12
C VAL A 161 1.19 5.88 -14.35
N LEU A 162 1.08 6.02 -13.04
CA LEU A 162 2.20 6.41 -12.17
C LEU A 162 3.37 5.45 -12.31
N CYS A 163 3.12 4.14 -12.29
CA CYS A 163 4.15 3.14 -12.54
C CYS A 163 4.79 3.32 -13.92
N ALA A 164 4.00 3.51 -14.97
CA ALA A 164 4.51 3.71 -16.32
C ALA A 164 5.35 5.00 -16.44
N VAL A 165 4.91 6.11 -15.86
CA VAL A 165 5.64 7.40 -15.86
C VAL A 165 6.98 7.28 -15.12
N LEU A 166 7.02 6.50 -14.04
CA LEU A 166 8.23 6.28 -13.25
C LEU A 166 9.11 5.13 -13.77
N GLY A 167 8.70 4.41 -14.82
CA GLY A 167 9.43 3.24 -15.34
C GLY A 167 9.43 2.08 -14.33
N VAL A 168 8.39 1.93 -13.51
CA VAL A 168 8.27 0.89 -12.49
C VAL A 168 7.56 -0.32 -13.09
N SER A 169 8.28 -1.42 -13.20
CA SER A 169 7.77 -2.71 -13.67
C SER A 169 8.30 -3.89 -12.82
N SER A 170 8.62 -3.61 -11.55
CA SER A 170 9.08 -4.62 -10.58
C SER A 170 8.12 -4.70 -9.41
N THR A 171 7.84 -5.91 -8.95
CA THR A 171 6.90 -6.21 -7.87
C THR A 171 7.39 -7.40 -7.05
N ALA A 172 6.91 -7.56 -5.82
CA ALA A 172 7.12 -8.78 -5.03
C ALA A 172 5.86 -9.65 -5.04
N LEU A 173 5.95 -10.90 -4.64
CA LEU A 173 4.76 -11.70 -4.32
C LEU A 173 4.09 -11.16 -3.05
N ALA A 174 2.77 -11.01 -3.07
CA ALA A 174 1.99 -10.39 -1.99
C ALA A 174 2.09 -11.11 -0.63
N ASN A 175 2.48 -12.38 -0.61
CA ASN A 175 2.73 -13.16 0.61
C ASN A 175 4.19 -13.17 1.05
N GLU A 176 5.10 -12.54 0.32
CA GLU A 176 6.54 -12.56 0.59
C GLU A 176 7.12 -11.18 0.90
N GLY A 177 6.54 -10.11 0.38
CA GLY A 177 7.05 -8.77 0.60
C GLY A 177 6.50 -7.71 -0.34
N PHE A 178 7.23 -6.59 -0.40
CA PHE A 178 7.00 -5.49 -1.34
C PHE A 178 8.29 -5.14 -2.08
N VAL A 179 8.15 -4.62 -3.29
CA VAL A 179 9.18 -3.76 -3.88
C VAL A 179 8.83 -2.32 -3.52
N ALA A 180 9.67 -1.68 -2.72
CA ALA A 180 9.57 -0.27 -2.40
C ALA A 180 10.32 0.54 -3.46
N VAL A 181 9.66 1.54 -4.03
CA VAL A 181 10.23 2.44 -5.03
C VAL A 181 10.45 3.81 -4.39
N LEU A 182 11.69 4.26 -4.41
CA LEU A 182 12.13 5.53 -3.86
C LEU A 182 12.45 6.48 -5.01
N VAL A 183 11.71 7.57 -5.08
CA VAL A 183 11.86 8.58 -6.12
C VAL A 183 12.06 9.92 -5.44
N GLU A 184 12.87 10.76 -6.02
CA GLU A 184 13.08 12.13 -5.57
C GLU A 184 11.74 12.89 -5.52
N ARG A 185 11.53 13.70 -4.47
CA ARG A 185 10.25 14.33 -4.12
C ARG A 185 9.59 15.08 -5.28
N GLU A 186 10.34 15.93 -5.96
CA GLU A 186 9.78 16.72 -7.07
C GLU A 186 9.42 15.85 -8.28
N ALA A 187 10.22 14.82 -8.56
CA ALA A 187 9.92 13.85 -9.61
C ALA A 187 8.66 13.05 -9.27
N MET A 188 8.48 12.64 -8.00
CA MET A 188 7.27 11.98 -7.52
C MET A 188 6.05 12.89 -7.63
N MET A 189 6.14 14.16 -7.24
CA MET A 189 5.05 15.13 -7.37
C MET A 189 4.60 15.28 -8.82
N ARG A 190 5.55 15.47 -9.76
CA ARG A 190 5.24 15.57 -11.19
C ARG A 190 4.59 14.29 -11.73
N ALA A 191 5.13 13.14 -11.33
CA ALA A 191 4.61 11.86 -11.78
C ALA A 191 3.18 11.60 -11.29
N ILE A 192 2.88 11.90 -10.01
CA ILE A 192 1.53 11.78 -9.45
C ILE A 192 0.57 12.75 -10.15
N GLY A 193 0.96 14.02 -10.36
CA GLY A 193 0.15 14.99 -11.10
C GLY A 193 -0.20 14.48 -12.50
N THR A 194 0.82 14.04 -13.25
CA THR A 194 0.61 13.44 -14.58
C THR A 194 -0.29 12.21 -14.55
N ALA A 195 -0.15 11.38 -13.51
CA ALA A 195 -0.95 10.15 -13.36
C ALA A 195 -2.44 10.48 -13.11
N ILE A 196 -2.72 11.45 -12.26
CA ILE A 196 -4.09 11.91 -11.98
C ILE A 196 -4.73 12.48 -13.26
N ASP A 197 -4.02 13.38 -13.96
CA ASP A 197 -4.52 14.02 -15.17
C ASP A 197 -4.82 13.04 -16.31
N ARG A 198 -4.06 11.93 -16.37
CA ARG A 198 -4.19 10.93 -17.45
C ARG A 198 -5.08 9.75 -17.09
N ALA A 199 -5.45 9.59 -15.82
CA ALA A 199 -6.23 8.44 -15.36
C ALA A 199 -7.58 8.30 -16.09
N GLU A 200 -8.24 9.41 -16.38
CA GLU A 200 -9.53 9.46 -17.08
C GLU A 200 -9.43 9.04 -18.56
N ALA A 201 -8.25 9.11 -19.16
CA ALA A 201 -8.02 8.74 -20.55
C ALA A 201 -7.75 7.24 -20.76
N ILE A 202 -7.61 6.46 -19.69
CA ILE A 202 -7.35 5.02 -19.77
C ILE A 202 -8.67 4.27 -19.74
N GLU A 203 -9.27 4.10 -20.92
CA GLU A 203 -10.34 3.12 -21.14
C GLU A 203 -9.71 1.72 -21.30
N GLY A 204 -10.01 0.85 -20.36
CA GLY A 204 -9.71 -0.58 -20.45
C GLY A 204 -8.44 -1.02 -19.74
N ASN A 205 -8.37 -2.34 -19.52
CA ASN A 205 -7.23 -3.09 -18.99
C ASN A 205 -6.04 -2.99 -19.96
N ALA A 206 -5.36 -1.85 -19.99
CA ALA A 206 -4.07 -1.77 -20.66
C ALA A 206 -3.15 -2.73 -19.92
N CYS A 207 -2.93 -3.91 -20.51
CA CYS A 207 -1.90 -4.85 -20.08
C CYS A 207 -0.58 -4.14 -20.34
N ALA A 208 -0.13 -3.39 -19.35
CA ALA A 208 1.13 -2.69 -19.40
C ALA A 208 2.27 -3.71 -19.45
N GLU A 209 3.43 -3.23 -19.78
CA GLU A 209 4.72 -3.88 -19.87
C GLU A 209 4.90 -5.14 -19.00
N SER A 210 5.76 -6.05 -19.44
CA SER A 210 6.04 -7.28 -18.69
C SER A 210 6.70 -6.97 -17.35
N TRP A 211 6.04 -7.32 -16.26
CA TRP A 211 6.51 -7.12 -14.90
C TRP A 211 7.51 -8.19 -14.48
N THR A 212 8.48 -7.78 -13.67
CA THR A 212 9.46 -8.67 -13.04
C THR A 212 9.07 -8.91 -11.59
N VAL A 213 8.94 -10.18 -11.22
CA VAL A 213 8.64 -10.57 -9.83
C VAL A 213 9.95 -10.73 -9.07
N VAL A 214 10.04 -10.10 -7.91
CA VAL A 214 11.22 -10.15 -7.03
C VAL A 214 10.90 -11.00 -5.83
N SER A 215 11.77 -11.96 -5.53
CA SER A 215 11.67 -12.81 -4.35
C SER A 215 13.06 -13.12 -3.79
N ASN A 216 13.20 -13.06 -2.47
CA ASN A 216 14.40 -13.51 -1.76
C ASN A 216 14.44 -15.03 -1.55
N ARG A 217 13.40 -15.77 -1.98
CA ARG A 217 13.32 -17.22 -1.88
C ARG A 217 13.64 -17.88 -3.20
N ARG A 218 14.66 -18.74 -3.23
CA ARG A 218 15.06 -19.47 -4.43
C ARG A 218 13.91 -20.33 -5.00
N ARG A 219 13.22 -21.07 -4.14
CA ARG A 219 12.07 -21.92 -4.55
C ARG A 219 10.95 -21.13 -5.24
N SER A 220 10.64 -19.93 -4.75
CA SER A 220 9.62 -19.07 -5.38
C SER A 220 10.06 -18.62 -6.76
N ARG A 221 11.34 -18.24 -6.93
CA ARG A 221 11.90 -17.88 -8.24
C ARG A 221 11.90 -19.04 -9.22
N GLU A 222 12.27 -20.25 -8.77
CA GLU A 222 12.25 -21.48 -9.57
C GLU A 222 10.82 -21.84 -10.00
N ALA A 223 9.84 -21.75 -9.07
CA ALA A 223 8.44 -21.98 -9.37
C ALA A 223 7.88 -20.96 -10.39
N LEU A 224 8.21 -19.68 -10.24
CA LEU A 224 7.84 -18.65 -11.20
C LEU A 224 8.46 -18.89 -12.58
N ALA A 225 9.74 -19.25 -12.62
CA ALA A 225 10.44 -19.58 -13.87
C ALA A 225 9.83 -20.81 -14.58
N SER A 226 9.33 -21.79 -13.82
CA SER A 226 8.67 -22.99 -14.39
C SER A 226 7.36 -22.69 -15.12
N VAL A 227 6.76 -21.53 -14.89
CA VAL A 227 5.56 -21.01 -15.57
C VAL A 227 5.86 -19.83 -16.47
N ASP A 228 7.11 -19.71 -16.94
CA ASP A 228 7.60 -18.67 -17.84
C ASP A 228 7.41 -17.23 -17.31
N ALA A 229 7.38 -17.04 -15.98
CA ALA A 229 7.37 -15.73 -15.37
C ALA A 229 8.81 -15.18 -15.23
N ARG A 230 8.95 -13.86 -15.32
CA ARG A 230 10.22 -13.17 -15.06
C ARG A 230 10.42 -13.03 -13.56
N ALA A 231 11.35 -13.79 -13.00
CA ALA A 231 11.66 -13.76 -11.58
C ALA A 231 13.14 -13.47 -11.33
N VAL A 232 13.43 -12.58 -10.39
CA VAL A 232 14.80 -12.19 -10.03
C VAL A 232 14.98 -12.14 -8.51
N ALA A 233 16.25 -12.20 -8.09
CA ALA A 233 16.63 -11.97 -6.70
C ALA A 233 16.65 -10.46 -6.38
N PRO A 234 16.52 -10.05 -5.08
CA PRO A 234 16.52 -8.64 -4.67
C PRO A 234 17.72 -7.82 -5.15
N GLU A 235 18.88 -8.45 -5.28
CA GLU A 235 20.14 -7.83 -5.70
C GLU A 235 20.11 -7.34 -7.15
N ALA A 236 19.16 -7.82 -7.96
CA ALA A 236 18.98 -7.40 -9.35
C ALA A 236 18.11 -6.13 -9.49
N LEU A 237 17.58 -5.60 -8.40
CA LEU A 237 16.78 -4.39 -8.41
C LEU A 237 17.63 -3.16 -8.76
N PRO A 238 17.06 -2.16 -9.48
CA PRO A 238 17.68 -0.85 -9.64
C PRO A 238 17.92 -0.15 -8.30
N ALA A 239 18.89 0.76 -8.24
CA ALA A 239 19.31 1.45 -7.02
C ALA A 239 18.16 2.22 -6.31
N GLN A 240 17.18 2.71 -7.06
CA GLN A 240 15.99 3.39 -6.53
C GLN A 240 14.89 2.43 -6.06
N GLN A 241 15.12 1.14 -6.07
CA GLN A 241 14.17 0.13 -5.61
C GLN A 241 14.78 -0.75 -4.53
N LYS A 242 13.96 -1.16 -3.56
CA LYS A 242 14.37 -2.01 -2.44
C LYS A 242 13.33 -3.09 -2.19
N TYR A 243 13.79 -4.33 -2.04
CA TYR A 243 12.93 -5.41 -1.58
C TYR A 243 12.71 -5.32 -0.06
N LEU A 244 11.45 -5.35 0.35
CA LEU A 244 11.04 -5.38 1.77
C LEU A 244 10.39 -6.73 2.03
N GLY A 245 11.18 -7.73 2.41
CA GLY A 245 10.69 -9.08 2.67
C GLY A 245 10.01 -9.22 4.02
N PHE A 246 8.94 -10.00 4.08
CA PHE A 246 8.25 -10.37 5.33
C PHE A 246 8.98 -11.49 6.09
N HIS A 247 9.85 -12.20 5.39
CA HIS A 247 10.60 -13.32 5.92
C HIS A 247 12.09 -13.16 5.61
N ALA A 248 12.94 -13.74 6.43
CA ALA A 248 14.36 -13.82 6.13
C ALA A 248 14.58 -14.57 4.78
N SER A 249 15.68 -14.25 4.09
CA SER A 249 16.08 -15.00 2.91
C SER A 249 16.32 -16.46 3.31
N SER A 250 15.74 -17.39 2.55
CA SER A 250 16.00 -18.81 2.69
C SER A 250 16.56 -19.35 1.39
N ASP A 251 17.72 -19.99 1.47
CA ASP A 251 18.32 -20.72 0.35
C ASP A 251 17.74 -22.14 0.21
N ASP A 252 16.80 -22.51 1.10
CA ASP A 252 16.09 -23.81 1.13
C ASP A 252 14.81 -23.83 0.30
#